data_2c1238e144dab3f012e000f5aba593cc
#
_entry.id   2c1238e144dab3f012e000f5aba593cc
#
_cell.length_a   1.000
_cell.length_b   1.000
_cell.length_c   1.000
_cell.angle_alpha   90.00
_cell.angle_beta   90.00
_cell.angle_gamma   90.00
#
_symmetry.space_group_name_H-M   'P 1'
#
loop_
_entity.id
_entity.type
_entity.pdbx_description
1 polymer ?
#
loop_
_entity_poly.entity_id
_entity_poly.type
_entity_poly.pdbx_seq_one_letter_code
_entity_poly.pdbx_strand_id
1 'polypeptide(L)'
;MEKKFAAAWAANRAKAETLGVKIRPVAEEDAVKTAKRTLSGNRLSDGFNQLAAKGQLSLSLEALVVDKRFTQLFTDEEANEALMRLLEVGHNFK
;
A
#
# COMPACT_ATOMS: atom_id res chain seq x y z
N MET A 1 -0.35 3.82 16.51
CA MET A 1 -0.72 3.00 15.34
C MET A 1 -0.21 3.57 14.03
N GLU A 2 -0.28 4.90 13.84
CA GLU A 2 0.22 5.53 12.62
C GLU A 2 1.72 5.33 12.43
N LYS A 3 2.49 5.35 13.51
CA LYS A 3 3.94 5.10 13.44
C LYS A 3 4.23 3.67 12.97
N LYS A 4 3.42 2.71 13.40
CA LYS A 4 3.58 1.32 12.96
C LYS A 4 3.26 1.17 11.47
N PHE A 5 2.25 1.89 11.00
CA PHE A 5 1.91 1.92 9.58
C PHE A 5 3.09 2.49 8.77
N ALA A 6 3.63 3.62 9.19
CA ALA A 6 4.76 4.25 8.51
C ALA A 6 5.99 3.33 8.50
N ALA A 7 6.26 2.66 9.61
CA ALA A 7 7.39 1.72 9.71
C ALA A 7 7.20 0.53 8.77
N ALA A 8 5.98 -0.02 8.72
CA ALA A 8 5.65 -1.12 7.82
C ALA A 8 5.79 -0.70 6.36
N TRP A 9 5.33 0.51 6.03
CA TRP A 9 5.47 1.06 4.69
C TRP A 9 6.93 1.23 4.29
N ALA A 10 7.75 1.78 5.20
CA ALA A 10 9.18 1.95 4.96
C ALA A 10 9.87 0.61 4.73
N ALA A 11 9.51 -0.42 5.51
CA ALA A 11 10.08 -1.76 5.35
C ALA A 11 9.69 -2.35 3.99
N ASN A 12 8.43 -2.21 3.59
CA ASN A 12 7.97 -2.70 2.30
C ASN A 12 8.65 -1.97 1.15
N ARG A 13 8.82 -0.66 1.29
CA ARG A 13 9.52 0.16 0.30
C ARG A 13 10.97 -0.30 0.12
N ALA A 14 11.66 -0.58 1.23
CA ALA A 14 13.03 -1.09 1.18
C ALA A 14 13.10 -2.43 0.45
N LYS A 15 12.15 -3.34 0.71
CA LYS A 15 12.08 -4.61 0.01
C LYS A 15 11.79 -4.42 -1.47
N ALA A 16 10.90 -3.49 -1.80
CA ALA A 16 10.60 -3.19 -3.20
C ALA A 16 11.83 -2.68 -3.95
N GLU A 17 12.66 -1.88 -3.30
CA GLU A 17 13.91 -1.40 -3.93
C GLU A 17 14.83 -2.55 -4.29
N THR A 18 14.90 -3.60 -3.48
CA THR A 18 15.72 -4.78 -3.80
C THR A 18 15.24 -5.50 -5.04
N LEU A 19 13.97 -5.29 -5.40
CA LEU A 19 13.36 -5.86 -6.59
C LEU A 19 13.42 -4.92 -7.80
N GLY A 20 14.04 -3.75 -7.63
CA GLY A 20 14.13 -2.76 -8.69
C GLY A 20 12.90 -1.86 -8.79
N VAL A 21 12.01 -1.91 -7.83
CA VAL A 21 10.82 -1.08 -7.82
C VAL A 21 11.07 0.18 -6.98
N LYS A 22 10.97 1.34 -7.60
CA LYS A 22 11.20 2.61 -6.90
C LYS A 22 9.89 3.17 -6.38
N ILE A 23 9.85 3.44 -5.09
CA ILE A 23 8.70 4.03 -4.43
C ILE A 23 9.18 5.28 -3.69
N ARG A 24 8.51 6.40 -3.91
CA ARG A 24 8.92 7.67 -3.29
C ARG A 24 8.82 7.59 -1.77
N PRO A 25 9.82 8.11 -1.05
CA PRO A 25 9.76 8.15 0.40
C PRO A 25 8.67 9.10 0.89
N VAL A 26 8.05 8.74 2.01
CA VAL A 26 7.01 9.53 2.64
C VAL A 26 7.41 9.75 4.10
N ALA A 27 7.27 10.98 4.59
CA ALA A 27 7.55 11.28 5.99
C ALA A 27 6.63 10.47 6.90
N GLU A 28 7.13 10.08 8.06
CA GLU A 28 6.39 9.25 9.01
C GLU A 28 5.01 9.84 9.33
N GLU A 29 4.94 11.14 9.60
CA GLU A 29 3.70 11.83 9.94
C GLU A 29 2.72 11.95 8.78
N ASP A 30 3.19 11.74 7.55
CA ASP A 30 2.36 11.85 6.34
C ASP A 30 1.96 10.50 5.74
N ALA A 31 2.41 9.39 6.31
CA ALA A 31 2.18 8.08 5.71
C ALA A 31 0.69 7.74 5.56
N VAL A 32 -0.09 7.89 6.63
CA VAL A 32 -1.53 7.61 6.58
C VAL A 32 -2.24 8.61 5.66
N LYS A 33 -1.88 9.88 5.77
CA LYS A 33 -2.46 10.93 4.94
C LYS A 33 -2.21 10.68 3.45
N THR A 34 -0.99 10.27 3.11
CA THR A 34 -0.64 9.94 1.74
C THR A 34 -1.43 8.74 1.24
N ALA A 35 -1.59 7.71 2.08
CA ALA A 35 -2.39 6.54 1.73
C ALA A 35 -3.84 6.93 1.43
N LYS A 36 -4.45 7.74 2.28
CA LYS A 36 -5.82 8.21 2.08
C LYS A 36 -5.95 9.02 0.79
N ARG A 37 -4.99 9.87 0.50
CA ARG A 37 -4.99 10.67 -0.73
C ARG A 37 -4.88 9.77 -1.96
N THR A 38 -4.03 8.77 -1.91
CA THR A 38 -3.85 7.82 -3.01
C THR A 38 -5.13 7.07 -3.30
N LEU A 39 -5.83 6.63 -2.24
CA LEU A 39 -7.07 5.87 -2.39
C LEU A 39 -8.24 6.73 -2.90
N SER A 40 -8.25 8.03 -2.57
CA SER A 40 -9.30 8.92 -3.03
C SER A 40 -9.08 9.41 -4.47
N GLY A 41 -7.87 9.20 -5.02
CA GLY A 41 -7.56 9.58 -6.39
C GLY A 41 -7.80 8.44 -7.36
N ASN A 42 -7.59 8.73 -8.65
CA ASN A 42 -7.74 7.72 -9.71
C ASN A 42 -6.41 7.01 -10.02
N ARG A 43 -5.38 7.26 -9.23
CA ARG A 43 -4.04 6.71 -9.46
C ARG A 43 -3.76 5.59 -8.48
N LEU A 44 -3.03 4.58 -8.97
CA LEU A 44 -2.49 3.53 -8.12
C LEU A 44 -1.27 4.07 -7.37
N SER A 45 -0.90 3.41 -6.28
CA SER A 45 0.28 3.81 -5.52
C SER A 45 1.55 3.60 -6.34
N ASP A 46 2.63 4.28 -5.93
CA ASP A 46 3.93 4.14 -6.59
C ASP A 46 4.35 2.67 -6.64
N GLY A 47 4.75 2.22 -7.82
CA GLY A 47 5.26 0.87 -8.00
C GLY A 47 4.21 -0.23 -8.01
N PHE A 48 2.91 0.10 -7.88
CA PHE A 48 1.84 -0.90 -7.81
C PHE A 48 1.89 -1.88 -9.00
N ASN A 49 1.93 -1.35 -10.23
CA ASN A 49 1.95 -2.20 -11.42
C ASN A 49 3.22 -3.04 -11.51
N GLN A 50 4.35 -2.49 -11.10
CA GLN A 50 5.62 -3.20 -11.10
C GLN A 50 5.61 -4.33 -10.08
N LEU A 51 5.05 -4.09 -8.89
CA LEU A 51 4.90 -5.14 -7.88
C LEU A 51 3.94 -6.22 -8.34
N ALA A 52 2.87 -5.84 -9.02
CA ALA A 52 1.93 -6.80 -9.60
C ALA A 52 2.62 -7.71 -10.61
N ALA A 53 3.43 -7.13 -11.49
CA ALA A 53 4.17 -7.88 -12.49
C ALA A 53 5.17 -8.87 -11.88
N LYS A 54 5.69 -8.54 -10.70
CA LYS A 54 6.65 -9.39 -9.99
C LYS A 54 6.00 -10.37 -9.02
N GLY A 55 4.67 -10.35 -8.91
CA GLY A 55 3.96 -11.20 -7.96
C GLY A 55 4.19 -10.79 -6.50
N GLN A 56 4.49 -9.51 -6.26
CA GLN A 56 4.84 -8.99 -4.94
C GLN A 56 3.88 -7.88 -4.48
N LEU A 57 2.61 -8.01 -4.80
CA LEU A 57 1.61 -7.01 -4.39
C LEU A 57 1.47 -6.87 -2.88
N SER A 58 1.90 -7.87 -2.12
CA SER A 58 1.91 -7.75 -0.65
C SER A 58 2.79 -6.61 -0.14
N LEU A 59 3.69 -6.09 -0.98
CA LEU A 59 4.53 -4.94 -0.65
C LEU A 59 3.89 -3.61 -1.01
N SER A 60 2.74 -3.61 -1.68
CA SER A 60 2.08 -2.38 -2.11
C SER A 60 1.44 -1.64 -0.94
N LEU A 61 1.22 -0.33 -1.13
CA LEU A 61 0.51 0.49 -0.16
C LEU A 61 -0.92 -0.03 0.06
N GLU A 62 -1.57 -0.44 -1.01
CA GLU A 62 -2.92 -0.98 -0.95
C GLU A 62 -2.99 -2.22 -0.06
N ALA A 63 -1.98 -3.09 -0.11
CA ALA A 63 -1.94 -4.27 0.74
C ALA A 63 -1.82 -3.90 2.22
N LEU A 64 -1.08 -2.83 2.53
CA LEU A 64 -0.98 -2.34 3.91
C LEU A 64 -2.32 -1.79 4.40
N VAL A 65 -3.07 -1.12 3.55
CA VAL A 65 -4.36 -0.55 3.91
C VAL A 65 -5.35 -1.65 4.34
N VAL A 66 -5.31 -2.80 3.69
CA VAL A 66 -6.21 -3.92 4.02
C VAL A 66 -5.61 -4.86 5.07
N ASP A 67 -4.42 -4.57 5.57
CA ASP A 67 -3.80 -5.35 6.64
C ASP A 67 -4.61 -5.17 7.93
N LYS A 68 -4.90 -6.26 8.61
CA LYS A 68 -5.72 -6.24 9.83
C LYS A 68 -5.15 -5.34 10.92
N ARG A 69 -3.84 -5.16 10.93
CA ARG A 69 -3.18 -4.31 11.93
C ARG A 69 -3.55 -2.84 11.79
N PHE A 70 -3.97 -2.43 10.59
CA PHE A 70 -4.15 -1.02 10.25
C PHE A 70 -5.57 -0.66 9.84
N THR A 71 -6.52 -1.57 9.98
CA THR A 71 -7.91 -1.32 9.54
C THR A 71 -8.54 -0.13 10.26
N GLN A 72 -8.13 0.15 11.50
CA GLN A 72 -8.67 1.27 12.26
C GLN A 72 -8.22 2.64 11.75
N LEU A 73 -7.18 2.67 10.94
CA LEU A 73 -6.66 3.92 10.37
C LEU A 73 -7.45 4.38 9.15
N PHE A 74 -8.24 3.50 8.56
CA PHE A 74 -8.92 3.77 7.29
C PHE A 74 -10.41 3.51 7.41
N THR A 75 -11.19 4.21 6.57
CA THR A 75 -12.62 3.98 6.48
C THR A 75 -12.90 2.70 5.70
N ASP A 76 -14.13 2.18 5.81
CA ASP A 76 -14.55 1.01 5.04
C ASP A 76 -14.44 1.28 3.54
N GLU A 77 -14.76 2.51 3.11
CA GLU A 77 -14.65 2.89 1.71
C GLU A 77 -13.21 2.85 1.23
N GLU A 78 -12.28 3.34 2.04
CA GLU A 78 -10.85 3.33 1.71
C GLU A 78 -10.33 1.90 1.64
N ALA A 79 -10.69 1.08 2.59
CA ALA A 79 -10.27 -0.31 2.60
C ALA A 79 -10.84 -1.09 1.41
N ASN A 80 -12.11 -0.85 1.07
CA ASN A 80 -12.73 -1.49 -0.09
C ASN A 80 -12.06 -1.07 -1.39
N GLU A 81 -11.72 0.21 -1.53
CA GLU A 81 -11.01 0.70 -2.72
C GLU A 81 -9.66 0.00 -2.88
N ALA A 82 -8.90 -0.12 -1.79
CA ALA A 82 -7.63 -0.81 -1.83
C ALA A 82 -7.81 -2.28 -2.19
N LEU A 83 -8.80 -2.93 -1.61
CA LEU A 83 -9.10 -4.34 -1.88
C LEU A 83 -9.46 -4.55 -3.35
N MET A 84 -10.30 -3.68 -3.91
CA MET A 84 -10.69 -3.78 -5.31
C MET A 84 -9.50 -3.64 -6.25
N ARG A 85 -8.60 -2.72 -5.96
CA ARG A 85 -7.38 -2.54 -6.77
C ARG A 85 -6.53 -3.81 -6.78
N LEU A 86 -6.39 -4.45 -5.62
CA LEU A 86 -5.63 -5.69 -5.50
C LEU A 86 -6.29 -6.83 -6.27
N LEU A 87 -7.61 -6.94 -6.17
CA LEU A 87 -8.36 -8.01 -6.83
C LEU A 87 -8.34 -7.86 -8.35
N GLU A 88 -8.36 -6.63 -8.85
CA GLU A 88 -8.34 -6.37 -10.30
C GLU A 88 -7.08 -6.92 -10.97
N VAL A 89 -5.98 -6.98 -10.26
CA VAL A 89 -4.73 -7.52 -10.80
C VAL A 89 -4.48 -8.96 -10.35
N GLY A 90 -5.49 -9.61 -9.76
CA GLY A 90 -5.42 -11.02 -9.40
C GLY A 90 -4.62 -11.33 -8.16
N HIS A 91 -4.47 -10.37 -7.24
CA HIS A 91 -3.76 -10.62 -5.99
C HIS A 91 -4.46 -11.72 -5.18
N ASN A 92 -3.66 -12.63 -4.64
CA ASN A 92 -4.16 -13.74 -3.85
C ASN A 92 -3.92 -13.48 -2.37
N PHE A 93 -5.00 -13.46 -1.59
CA PHE A 93 -4.97 -13.15 -0.16
C PHE A 93 -4.78 -14.38 0.75
N LYS A 94 -4.39 -15.48 0.20
CA LYS A 94 -4.17 -16.67 1.02
C LYS A 94 -3.09 -16.46 2.07
#